data_52c2ab647083ec5e7871c44183c5f268
#
_entry.id   52c2ab647083ec5e7871c44183c5f268
#
_cell.length_a   1.000
_cell.length_b   1.000
_cell.length_c   1.000
_cell.angle_alpha   90.00
_cell.angle_beta   90.00
_cell.angle_gamma   90.00
#
_symmetry.space_group_name_H-M   'P 1'
#
loop_
_entity.id
_entity.type
_entity.pdbx_description
1 polymer ?
#
loop_
_entity_poly.entity_id
_entity_poly.type
_entity_poly.pdbx_seq_one_letter_code
_entity_poly.pdbx_strand_id
1 'polypeptide(L)'
;MNFKLSPSALNLMKECPRCFWLARHKVWKRPSGIFPSLPSGMDKILKVHFDKFMEGGKMPPELCENENCVGMKLFEDKEKLKLWQNNFKGISWTDKKGNELHGAVDNILVKGKKLIVLDYKTRGYPLKDDTAEHYRLQQNVYNFLLRKNGYETEDYFFLLFYIPKEVMATGEVVFDTELVKMDVDVKMAEKVWKKALKLLGGECPDESCEWCEGKG
;
A
#
# COMPACT_ATOMS: atom_id res chain seq x y z
N MET A 1 7.89 21.85 13.70
CA MET A 1 6.74 21.49 12.83
C MET A 1 6.62 19.98 12.82
N ASN A 2 5.40 19.43 12.91
CA ASN A 2 5.19 17.97 12.87
C ASN A 2 4.68 17.59 11.48
N PHE A 3 5.19 16.49 10.94
CA PHE A 3 4.86 16.03 9.60
C PHE A 3 4.00 14.76 9.65
N LYS A 4 2.99 14.71 8.78
CA LYS A 4 2.20 13.52 8.52
C LYS A 4 2.58 12.98 7.14
N LEU A 5 3.12 11.75 7.09
CA LEU A 5 3.63 11.11 5.89
C LEU A 5 2.87 9.80 5.60
N SER A 6 2.85 9.43 4.32
CA SER A 6 2.26 8.20 3.80
C SER A 6 3.25 7.52 2.85
N PRO A 7 3.03 6.25 2.44
CA PRO A 7 3.84 5.60 1.43
C PRO A 7 3.96 6.41 0.13
N SER A 8 2.88 7.04 -0.33
CA SER A 8 2.91 7.90 -1.52
C SER A 8 3.77 9.16 -1.33
N ALA A 9 3.76 9.75 -0.12
CA ALA A 9 4.65 10.87 0.19
C ALA A 9 6.12 10.43 0.18
N LEU A 10 6.42 9.24 0.73
CA LEU A 10 7.77 8.68 0.72
C LEU A 10 8.24 8.30 -0.70
N ASN A 11 7.33 7.84 -1.56
CA ASN A 11 7.63 7.62 -2.98
C ASN A 11 7.95 8.94 -3.69
N LEU A 12 7.18 10.00 -3.44
CA LEU A 12 7.49 11.34 -3.99
C LEU A 12 8.90 11.82 -3.58
N MET A 13 9.33 11.53 -2.33
CA MET A 13 10.69 11.83 -1.90
C MET A 13 11.75 11.07 -2.70
N LYS A 14 11.47 9.81 -3.09
CA LYS A 14 12.38 9.01 -3.93
C LYS A 14 12.45 9.56 -5.35
N GLU A 15 11.32 10.01 -5.89
CA GLU A 15 11.25 10.59 -7.23
C GLU A 15 11.93 11.95 -7.31
N CYS A 16 11.60 12.85 -6.38
CA CYS A 16 12.18 14.18 -6.30
C CYS A 16 12.12 14.73 -4.87
N PRO A 17 13.27 14.83 -4.20
CA PRO A 17 13.37 15.36 -2.83
C PRO A 17 12.80 16.79 -2.70
N ARG A 18 13.04 17.66 -3.70
CA ARG A 18 12.52 19.05 -3.72
C ARG A 18 11.00 19.09 -3.80
N CYS A 19 10.36 18.34 -4.70
CA CYS A 19 8.89 18.24 -4.75
C CYS A 19 8.29 17.76 -3.44
N PHE A 20 8.91 16.77 -2.80
CA PHE A 20 8.48 16.26 -1.51
C PHE A 20 8.59 17.34 -0.43
N TRP A 21 9.72 18.04 -0.34
CA TRP A 21 9.94 19.11 0.63
C TRP A 21 8.91 20.24 0.47
N LEU A 22 8.77 20.78 -0.76
CA LEU A 22 7.82 21.83 -1.09
C LEU A 22 6.37 21.45 -0.72
N ALA A 23 5.97 20.22 -1.04
CA ALA A 23 4.63 19.73 -0.76
C ALA A 23 4.38 19.59 0.76
N ARG A 24 5.36 19.12 1.53
CA ARG A 24 5.20 18.92 2.99
C ARG A 24 5.28 20.24 3.76
N HIS A 25 6.03 21.20 3.29
CA HIS A 25 6.06 22.58 3.82
C HIS A 25 4.90 23.44 3.33
N LYS A 26 3.99 22.89 2.48
CA LYS A 26 2.83 23.61 1.91
C LYS A 26 3.20 24.83 1.06
N VAL A 27 4.40 24.85 0.51
CA VAL A 27 4.87 25.90 -0.42
C VAL A 27 4.29 25.68 -1.81
N TRP A 28 4.42 24.44 -2.31
CA TRP A 28 3.90 24.06 -3.62
C TRP A 28 3.64 22.54 -3.68
N LYS A 29 2.72 22.13 -4.52
CA LYS A 29 2.39 20.71 -4.74
C LYS A 29 2.25 20.44 -6.22
N ARG A 30 2.79 19.30 -6.67
CA ARG A 30 2.56 18.82 -8.04
C ARG A 30 1.06 18.80 -8.36
N PRO A 31 0.66 19.22 -9.58
CA PRO A 31 -0.70 18.98 -10.05
C PRO A 31 -1.06 17.50 -9.92
N SER A 32 -2.29 17.22 -9.56
CA SER A 32 -2.79 15.85 -9.55
C SER A 32 -2.90 15.34 -10.99
N GLY A 33 -2.37 14.16 -11.26
CA GLY A 33 -2.60 13.46 -12.52
C GLY A 33 -4.08 13.05 -12.71
N ILE A 34 -4.35 12.39 -13.82
CA ILE A 34 -5.68 11.83 -14.12
C ILE A 34 -6.03 10.81 -13.02
N PHE A 35 -7.23 10.93 -12.47
CA PHE A 35 -7.71 10.02 -11.44
C PHE A 35 -7.87 8.60 -12.02
N PRO A 36 -7.23 7.56 -11.43
CA PRO A 36 -7.31 6.19 -11.92
C PRO A 36 -8.65 5.55 -11.56
N SER A 37 -9.71 5.92 -12.29
CA SER A 37 -11.10 5.54 -11.97
C SER A 37 -11.33 4.03 -11.96
N LEU A 38 -10.79 3.31 -12.97
CA LEU A 38 -10.96 1.85 -13.05
C LEU A 38 -10.28 1.11 -11.88
N PRO A 39 -8.99 1.33 -11.58
CA PRO A 39 -8.36 0.72 -10.40
C PRO A 39 -9.08 1.07 -9.09
N SER A 40 -9.56 2.30 -8.93
CA SER A 40 -10.32 2.71 -7.75
C SER A 40 -11.68 2.01 -7.65
N GLY A 41 -12.36 1.80 -8.76
CA GLY A 41 -13.61 1.04 -8.82
C GLY A 41 -13.37 -0.44 -8.50
N MET A 42 -12.33 -1.04 -9.07
CA MET A 42 -11.92 -2.42 -8.79
C MET A 42 -11.60 -2.62 -7.31
N ASP A 43 -10.77 -1.76 -6.70
CA ASP A 43 -10.46 -1.81 -5.27
C ASP A 43 -11.74 -1.88 -4.41
N LYS A 44 -12.72 -1.05 -4.74
CA LYS A 44 -13.99 -1.00 -4.00
C LYS A 44 -14.79 -2.29 -4.09
N ILE A 45 -14.93 -2.87 -5.29
CA ILE A 45 -15.69 -4.12 -5.47
C ILE A 45 -14.95 -5.34 -4.91
N LEU A 46 -13.61 -5.35 -5.00
CA LEU A 46 -12.77 -6.41 -4.43
C LEU A 46 -12.88 -6.43 -2.90
N LYS A 47 -12.85 -5.29 -2.22
CA LYS A 47 -13.10 -5.23 -0.77
C LYS A 47 -14.44 -5.84 -0.39
N VAL A 48 -15.51 -5.55 -1.16
CA VAL A 48 -16.83 -6.16 -0.94
C VAL A 48 -16.80 -7.67 -1.20
N HIS A 49 -16.09 -8.13 -2.24
CA HIS A 49 -15.93 -9.54 -2.54
C HIS A 49 -15.24 -10.29 -1.38
N PHE A 50 -14.11 -9.79 -0.91
CA PHE A 50 -13.38 -10.39 0.21
C PHE A 50 -14.17 -10.34 1.53
N ASP A 51 -14.93 -9.25 1.79
CA ASP A 51 -15.80 -9.15 2.96
C ASP A 51 -16.84 -10.28 3.01
N LYS A 52 -17.44 -10.65 1.85
CA LYS A 52 -18.41 -11.76 1.78
C LYS A 52 -17.77 -13.10 2.14
N PHE A 53 -16.54 -13.37 1.68
CA PHE A 53 -15.82 -14.59 2.04
C PHE A 53 -15.42 -14.62 3.52
N MET A 54 -14.96 -13.50 4.06
CA MET A 54 -14.65 -13.35 5.47
C MET A 54 -15.88 -13.62 6.34
N GLU A 55 -17.04 -13.05 6.02
CA GLU A 55 -18.32 -13.27 6.73
C GLU A 55 -18.75 -14.76 6.67
N GLY A 56 -18.46 -15.43 5.56
CA GLY A 56 -18.69 -16.87 5.39
C GLY A 56 -17.64 -17.79 6.02
N GLY A 57 -16.60 -17.24 6.66
CA GLY A 57 -15.48 -18.00 7.24
C GLY A 57 -14.69 -18.78 6.19
N LYS A 58 -14.63 -18.31 4.94
CA LYS A 58 -14.00 -18.97 3.80
C LYS A 58 -12.89 -18.13 3.19
N MET A 59 -11.96 -18.77 2.52
CA MET A 59 -11.01 -18.09 1.64
C MET A 59 -11.66 -17.88 0.27
N PRO A 60 -11.40 -16.74 -0.38
CA PRO A 60 -11.86 -16.51 -1.75
C PRO A 60 -11.12 -17.41 -2.75
N PRO A 61 -11.72 -17.71 -3.92
CA PRO A 61 -11.16 -18.66 -4.89
C PRO A 61 -9.75 -18.28 -5.35
N GLU A 62 -9.42 -17.00 -5.44
CA GLU A 62 -8.10 -16.49 -5.83
C GLU A 62 -6.98 -16.93 -4.88
N LEU A 63 -7.33 -17.32 -3.66
CA LEU A 63 -6.37 -17.69 -2.60
C LEU A 63 -6.53 -19.12 -2.13
N CYS A 64 -7.73 -19.73 -2.21
CA CYS A 64 -8.02 -21.00 -1.57
C CYS A 64 -7.23 -22.20 -2.15
N GLU A 65 -6.88 -22.15 -3.44
CA GLU A 65 -6.11 -23.18 -4.14
C GLU A 65 -4.62 -22.86 -4.21
N ASN A 66 -4.19 -21.70 -3.69
CA ASN A 66 -2.79 -21.30 -3.75
C ASN A 66 -1.99 -21.93 -2.61
N GLU A 67 -0.94 -22.69 -2.94
CA GLU A 67 -0.08 -23.37 -1.96
C GLU A 67 0.54 -22.42 -0.92
N ASN A 68 0.81 -21.16 -1.30
CA ASN A 68 1.33 -20.16 -0.38
C ASN A 68 0.32 -19.75 0.71
N CYS A 69 -0.98 -19.99 0.50
CA CYS A 69 -2.06 -19.61 1.41
C CYS A 69 -2.54 -20.74 2.32
N VAL A 70 -1.92 -21.91 2.25
CA VAL A 70 -2.29 -23.06 3.09
C VAL A 70 -2.22 -22.71 4.58
N GLY A 71 -3.32 -23.00 5.31
CA GLY A 71 -3.45 -22.72 6.75
C GLY A 71 -3.66 -21.26 7.10
N MET A 72 -3.93 -20.41 6.11
CA MET A 72 -4.29 -19.01 6.32
C MET A 72 -5.81 -18.82 6.33
N LYS A 73 -6.23 -17.70 6.91
CA LYS A 73 -7.61 -17.21 6.86
C LYS A 73 -7.64 -15.69 6.69
N LEU A 74 -8.77 -15.14 6.29
CA LEU A 74 -9.00 -13.71 6.29
C LEU A 74 -9.05 -13.17 7.73
N PHE A 75 -8.66 -11.91 7.91
CA PHE A 75 -8.73 -11.23 9.21
C PHE A 75 -10.19 -10.94 9.56
N GLU A 76 -10.67 -11.51 10.68
CA GLU A 76 -12.10 -11.58 11.01
C GLU A 76 -12.66 -10.32 11.70
N ASP A 77 -11.80 -9.45 12.27
CA ASP A 77 -12.25 -8.20 12.91
C ASP A 77 -12.58 -7.15 11.82
N LYS A 78 -13.82 -7.22 11.36
CA LYS A 78 -14.34 -6.38 10.27
C LYS A 78 -14.28 -4.89 10.57
N GLU A 79 -14.57 -4.48 11.79
CA GLU A 79 -14.54 -3.06 12.18
C GLU A 79 -13.12 -2.51 12.14
N LYS A 80 -12.17 -3.27 12.68
CA LYS A 80 -10.75 -2.92 12.65
C LYS A 80 -10.21 -2.91 11.22
N LEU A 81 -10.57 -3.90 10.39
CA LEU A 81 -10.16 -3.94 9.00
C LEU A 81 -10.69 -2.72 8.24
N LYS A 82 -11.95 -2.35 8.41
CA LYS A 82 -12.52 -1.13 7.81
C LYS A 82 -11.82 0.14 8.25
N LEU A 83 -11.41 0.22 9.53
CA LEU A 83 -10.60 1.33 10.00
C LEU A 83 -9.24 1.37 9.27
N TRP A 84 -8.57 0.23 9.13
CA TRP A 84 -7.26 0.12 8.47
C TRP A 84 -7.31 0.33 6.96
N GLN A 85 -8.44 0.05 6.32
CA GLN A 85 -8.71 0.31 4.91
C GLN A 85 -8.98 1.80 4.61
N ASN A 86 -9.24 2.60 5.63
CA ASN A 86 -9.60 4.01 5.44
C ASN A 86 -8.37 4.86 5.13
N ASN A 87 -8.36 5.53 3.98
CA ASN A 87 -7.24 6.33 3.50
C ASN A 87 -6.91 7.55 4.41
N PHE A 88 -7.85 8.01 5.23
CA PHE A 88 -7.65 9.16 6.12
C PHE A 88 -7.23 8.73 7.54
N LYS A 89 -7.83 7.66 8.05
CA LYS A 89 -7.55 7.09 9.38
C LYS A 89 -6.44 6.04 9.27
N GLY A 90 -6.71 4.92 8.61
CA GLY A 90 -5.76 3.85 8.34
C GLY A 90 -5.07 3.29 9.58
N ILE A 91 -3.92 2.69 9.36
CA ILE A 91 -2.98 2.33 10.42
C ILE A 91 -2.00 3.48 10.55
N SER A 92 -1.81 4.00 11.75
CA SER A 92 -0.89 5.11 12.00
C SER A 92 0.02 4.84 13.19
N TRP A 93 1.17 5.49 13.18
CA TRP A 93 2.12 5.50 14.28
C TRP A 93 2.77 6.88 14.36
N THR A 94 2.90 7.40 15.58
CA THR A 94 3.49 8.71 15.86
C THR A 94 4.82 8.52 16.59
N ASP A 95 5.87 9.19 16.14
CA ASP A 95 7.16 9.17 16.80
C ASP A 95 7.17 10.08 18.05
N LYS A 96 8.28 10.01 18.83
CA LYS A 96 8.46 10.82 20.05
C LYS A 96 8.46 12.33 19.80
N LYS A 97 8.64 12.78 18.56
CA LYS A 97 8.64 14.19 18.16
C LYS A 97 7.29 14.67 17.62
N GLY A 98 6.29 13.77 17.59
CA GLY A 98 4.95 14.06 17.08
C GLY A 98 4.79 13.94 15.56
N ASN A 99 5.77 13.38 14.83
CA ASN A 99 5.60 13.08 13.41
C ASN A 99 4.81 11.79 13.24
N GLU A 100 3.88 11.77 12.29
CA GLU A 100 2.98 10.65 12.02
C GLU A 100 3.34 9.96 10.70
N LEU A 101 3.48 8.64 10.72
CA LEU A 101 3.46 7.78 9.54
C LEU A 101 2.14 7.02 9.51
N HIS A 102 1.43 7.05 8.39
CA HIS A 102 0.15 6.36 8.23
C HIS A 102 0.06 5.65 6.88
N GLY A 103 -0.84 4.66 6.81
CA GLY A 103 -1.14 3.93 5.59
C GLY A 103 -2.47 3.21 5.70
N ALA A 104 -3.03 2.82 4.56
CA ALA A 104 -4.26 2.04 4.47
C ALA A 104 -3.97 0.74 3.72
N VAL A 105 -4.28 -0.39 4.35
CA VAL A 105 -4.14 -1.72 3.74
C VAL A 105 -5.43 -2.08 3.00
N ASP A 106 -5.33 -2.94 1.98
CA ASP A 106 -6.53 -3.45 1.31
C ASP A 106 -7.13 -4.62 2.06
N ASN A 107 -6.30 -5.56 2.52
CA ASN A 107 -6.74 -6.67 3.36
C ASN A 107 -5.59 -7.23 4.22
N ILE A 108 -5.95 -8.11 5.13
CA ILE A 108 -5.02 -8.83 6.01
C ILE A 108 -5.38 -10.33 6.01
N LEU A 109 -4.38 -11.18 5.81
CA LEU A 109 -4.46 -12.60 6.08
C LEU A 109 -3.88 -12.90 7.46
N VAL A 110 -4.31 -14.03 8.04
CA VAL A 110 -3.84 -14.50 9.35
C VAL A 110 -3.30 -15.90 9.21
N LYS A 111 -2.08 -16.13 9.70
CA LYS A 111 -1.48 -17.46 9.86
C LYS A 111 -1.07 -17.67 11.31
N GLY A 112 -1.77 -18.57 12.00
CA GLY A 112 -1.63 -18.69 13.46
C GLY A 112 -2.01 -17.39 14.16
N LYS A 113 -1.02 -16.69 14.76
CA LYS A 113 -1.20 -15.39 15.43
C LYS A 113 -0.66 -14.20 14.62
N LYS A 114 0.01 -14.49 13.50
CA LYS A 114 0.68 -13.47 12.72
C LYS A 114 -0.18 -12.94 11.60
N LEU A 115 -0.07 -11.63 11.36
CA LEU A 115 -0.73 -10.92 10.28
C LEU A 115 0.13 -10.92 9.02
N ILE A 116 -0.52 -10.95 7.86
CA ILE A 116 0.13 -10.86 6.55
C ILE A 116 -0.63 -9.83 5.73
N VAL A 117 0.05 -8.80 5.26
CA VAL A 117 -0.58 -7.79 4.39
C VAL A 117 -0.89 -8.42 3.04
N LEU A 118 -2.12 -8.22 2.58
CA LEU A 118 -2.59 -8.57 1.23
C LEU A 118 -3.08 -7.29 0.57
N ASP A 119 -2.53 -6.99 -0.60
CA ASP A 119 -2.82 -5.75 -1.32
C ASP A 119 -3.25 -6.07 -2.75
N TYR A 120 -4.39 -5.50 -3.18
CA TYR A 120 -4.96 -5.74 -4.50
C TYR A 120 -4.38 -4.79 -5.53
N LYS A 121 -4.09 -5.31 -6.71
CA LYS A 121 -3.57 -4.52 -7.82
C LYS A 121 -4.30 -4.86 -9.11
N THR A 122 -4.86 -3.86 -9.75
CA THR A 122 -5.45 -4.00 -11.10
C THR A 122 -4.47 -3.51 -12.14
N ARG A 123 -4.20 -4.32 -13.14
CA ARG A 123 -3.28 -4.00 -14.25
C ARG A 123 -3.95 -4.29 -15.58
N GLY A 124 -3.59 -3.49 -16.61
CA GLY A 124 -4.06 -3.72 -17.97
C GLY A 124 -3.21 -4.72 -18.77
N TYR A 125 -2.05 -5.13 -18.24
CA TYR A 125 -1.07 -5.98 -18.95
C TYR A 125 -0.45 -7.00 -18.00
N PRO A 126 0.10 -8.13 -18.50
CA PRO A 126 0.85 -9.12 -17.72
C PRO A 126 1.96 -8.50 -16.88
N LEU A 127 2.35 -9.19 -15.82
CA LEU A 127 3.42 -8.75 -14.94
C LEU A 127 4.77 -8.81 -15.69
N LYS A 128 5.64 -7.86 -15.36
CA LYS A 128 7.06 -7.89 -15.67
C LYS A 128 7.84 -8.26 -14.41
N ASP A 129 9.08 -8.70 -14.55
CA ASP A 129 9.92 -9.14 -13.42
C ASP A 129 10.06 -8.11 -12.30
N ASP A 130 10.04 -6.82 -12.64
CA ASP A 130 10.18 -5.72 -11.70
C ASP A 130 8.84 -5.14 -11.20
N THR A 131 7.71 -5.64 -11.70
CA THR A 131 6.39 -5.05 -11.41
C THR A 131 6.10 -4.98 -9.90
N ALA A 132 6.35 -6.04 -9.17
CA ALA A 132 6.08 -6.14 -7.74
C ALA A 132 7.00 -5.20 -6.92
N GLU A 133 8.21 -4.92 -7.41
CA GLU A 133 9.17 -4.04 -6.73
C GLU A 133 8.67 -2.60 -6.56
N HIS A 134 7.82 -2.11 -7.46
CA HIS A 134 7.22 -0.77 -7.37
C HIS A 134 6.36 -0.59 -6.10
N TYR A 135 5.85 -1.68 -5.55
CA TYR A 135 4.99 -1.68 -4.36
C TYR A 135 5.74 -1.97 -3.06
N ARG A 136 7.01 -2.39 -3.13
CA ARG A 136 7.82 -2.83 -1.97
C ARG A 136 7.84 -1.79 -0.83
N LEU A 137 8.05 -0.51 -1.12
CA LEU A 137 8.08 0.51 -0.07
C LEU A 137 6.73 0.63 0.64
N GLN A 138 5.62 0.64 -0.11
CA GLN A 138 4.28 0.70 0.44
C GLN A 138 4.03 -0.45 1.42
N GLN A 139 4.34 -1.67 1.01
CA GLN A 139 4.11 -2.88 1.80
C GLN A 139 5.00 -2.95 3.04
N ASN A 140 6.26 -2.55 2.91
CA ASN A 140 7.18 -2.46 4.05
C ASN A 140 6.71 -1.43 5.08
N VAL A 141 6.14 -0.30 4.63
CA VAL A 141 5.54 0.70 5.53
C VAL A 141 4.33 0.12 6.26
N TYR A 142 3.46 -0.63 5.59
CA TYR A 142 2.30 -1.26 6.24
C TYR A 142 2.72 -2.27 7.32
N ASN A 143 3.69 -3.13 7.02
CA ASN A 143 4.24 -4.07 7.99
C ASN A 143 4.96 -3.36 9.15
N PHE A 144 5.70 -2.29 8.88
CA PHE A 144 6.29 -1.44 9.91
C PHE A 144 5.22 -0.85 10.83
N LEU A 145 4.13 -0.31 10.29
CA LEU A 145 3.03 0.27 11.05
C LEU A 145 2.33 -0.78 11.91
N LEU A 146 2.04 -1.97 11.38
CA LEU A 146 1.47 -3.08 12.15
C LEU A 146 2.35 -3.44 13.34
N ARG A 147 3.66 -3.64 13.11
CA ARG A 147 4.62 -3.96 14.19
C ARG A 147 4.76 -2.84 15.23
N LYS A 148 4.72 -1.55 14.80
CA LYS A 148 4.75 -0.40 15.72
C LYS A 148 3.49 -0.31 16.58
N ASN A 149 2.37 -0.86 16.14
CA ASN A 149 1.13 -0.99 16.89
C ASN A 149 1.01 -2.30 17.69
N GLY A 150 2.10 -3.07 17.82
CA GLY A 150 2.16 -4.28 18.65
C GLY A 150 1.64 -5.55 17.98
N TYR A 151 1.35 -5.54 16.68
CA TYR A 151 0.96 -6.74 15.97
C TYR A 151 2.17 -7.52 15.49
N GLU A 152 2.14 -8.84 15.65
CA GLU A 152 3.10 -9.72 15.01
C GLU A 152 2.73 -9.90 13.54
N THR A 153 3.70 -9.75 12.63
CA THR A 153 3.51 -10.02 11.20
C THR A 153 4.47 -11.11 10.74
N GLU A 154 4.10 -11.81 9.69
CA GLU A 154 5.05 -12.65 8.95
C GLU A 154 6.11 -11.78 8.27
N ASP A 155 7.23 -12.39 7.87
CA ASP A 155 8.33 -11.71 7.17
C ASP A 155 8.11 -11.67 5.65
N TYR A 156 6.86 -11.77 5.21
CA TYR A 156 6.42 -11.64 3.83
C TYR A 156 5.03 -10.99 3.76
N PHE A 157 4.68 -10.52 2.57
CA PHE A 157 3.37 -9.97 2.20
C PHE A 157 2.96 -10.52 0.84
N PHE A 158 1.70 -10.29 0.46
CA PHE A 158 1.17 -10.65 -0.85
C PHE A 158 0.67 -9.45 -1.63
N LEU A 159 0.95 -9.47 -2.93
CA LEU A 159 0.29 -8.64 -3.94
C LEU A 159 -0.59 -9.57 -4.78
N LEU A 160 -1.89 -9.30 -4.82
CA LEU A 160 -2.84 -10.03 -5.65
C LEU A 160 -3.19 -9.16 -6.86
N PHE A 161 -2.68 -9.57 -8.02
CA PHE A 161 -2.90 -8.86 -9.27
C PHE A 161 -4.13 -9.40 -9.99
N TYR A 162 -4.97 -8.49 -10.50
CA TYR A 162 -6.07 -8.77 -11.41
C TYR A 162 -5.72 -8.22 -12.79
N ILE A 163 -5.66 -9.10 -13.78
CA ILE A 163 -5.22 -8.81 -15.14
C ILE A 163 -6.36 -9.22 -16.10
N PRO A 164 -6.89 -8.30 -16.94
CA PRO A 164 -7.96 -8.65 -17.86
C PRO A 164 -7.48 -9.69 -18.86
N LYS A 165 -8.27 -10.74 -19.05
CA LYS A 165 -7.98 -11.88 -19.93
C LYS A 165 -8.76 -11.83 -21.22
N GLU A 166 -10.09 -11.80 -21.09
CA GLU A 166 -10.99 -11.88 -22.23
C GLU A 166 -12.36 -11.24 -21.91
N VAL A 167 -13.12 -10.99 -22.96
CA VAL A 167 -14.52 -10.57 -22.85
C VAL A 167 -15.38 -11.74 -23.34
N MET A 168 -16.28 -12.19 -22.46
CA MET A 168 -17.22 -13.27 -22.74
C MET A 168 -18.31 -12.83 -23.74
N ALA A 169 -18.98 -13.78 -24.37
CA ALA A 169 -20.11 -13.49 -25.26
C ALA A 169 -21.26 -12.73 -24.57
N THR A 170 -21.35 -12.81 -23.25
CA THR A 170 -22.28 -12.05 -22.38
C THR A 170 -21.85 -10.59 -22.15
N GLY A 171 -20.65 -10.20 -22.57
CA GLY A 171 -20.05 -8.87 -22.31
C GLY A 171 -19.31 -8.77 -20.97
N GLU A 172 -19.26 -9.84 -20.18
CA GLU A 172 -18.48 -9.88 -18.94
C GLU A 172 -16.98 -9.91 -19.22
N VAL A 173 -16.21 -9.14 -18.45
CA VAL A 173 -14.74 -9.14 -18.52
C VAL A 173 -14.21 -10.15 -17.51
N VAL A 174 -13.48 -11.13 -17.98
CA VAL A 174 -12.79 -12.13 -17.13
C VAL A 174 -11.39 -11.64 -16.81
N PHE A 175 -10.99 -11.81 -15.56
CA PHE A 175 -9.65 -11.50 -15.08
C PHE A 175 -8.92 -12.78 -14.69
N ASP A 176 -7.65 -12.90 -15.09
CA ASP A 176 -6.72 -13.81 -14.47
C ASP A 176 -6.19 -13.17 -13.18
N THR A 177 -5.87 -14.00 -12.20
CA THR A 177 -5.28 -13.55 -10.94
C THR A 177 -3.89 -14.13 -10.76
N GLU A 178 -2.97 -13.31 -10.28
CA GLU A 178 -1.61 -13.72 -9.96
C GLU A 178 -1.24 -13.25 -8.55
N LEU A 179 -0.88 -14.19 -7.67
CA LEU A 179 -0.47 -13.94 -6.30
C LEU A 179 1.06 -13.92 -6.21
N VAL A 180 1.62 -12.75 -5.94
CA VAL A 180 3.06 -12.57 -5.78
C VAL A 180 3.39 -12.45 -4.30
N LYS A 181 4.24 -13.36 -3.81
CA LYS A 181 4.80 -13.33 -2.45
C LYS A 181 6.11 -12.57 -2.44
N MET A 182 6.28 -11.62 -1.53
CA MET A 182 7.50 -10.83 -1.39
C MET A 182 7.92 -10.70 0.06
N ASP A 183 9.25 -10.64 0.29
CA ASP A 183 9.80 -10.49 1.62
C ASP A 183 9.61 -9.07 2.17
N VAL A 184 9.37 -8.99 3.48
CA VAL A 184 9.24 -7.74 4.25
C VAL A 184 10.59 -7.24 4.71
N ASP A 185 10.86 -5.97 4.49
CA ASP A 185 12.00 -5.25 5.07
C ASP A 185 11.52 -4.01 5.85
N VAL A 186 11.17 -4.21 7.12
CA VAL A 186 10.77 -3.09 8.00
C VAL A 186 11.94 -2.13 8.30
N LYS A 187 13.19 -2.60 8.22
CA LYS A 187 14.38 -1.75 8.42
C LYS A 187 14.52 -0.74 7.28
N MET A 188 14.18 -1.16 6.07
CA MET A 188 14.11 -0.26 4.91
C MET A 188 13.04 0.81 5.13
N ALA A 189 11.83 0.45 5.56
CA ALA A 189 10.77 1.41 5.85
C ALA A 189 11.21 2.43 6.92
N GLU A 190 11.82 1.97 8.01
CA GLU A 190 12.35 2.84 9.07
C GLU A 190 13.46 3.76 8.57
N LYS A 191 14.38 3.26 7.74
CA LYS A 191 15.45 4.05 7.12
C LYS A 191 14.90 5.14 6.22
N VAL A 192 13.90 4.82 5.39
CA VAL A 192 13.26 5.79 4.49
C VAL A 192 12.49 6.84 5.29
N TRP A 193 11.78 6.46 6.35
CA TRP A 193 11.13 7.37 7.29
C TRP A 193 12.12 8.35 7.92
N LYS A 194 13.23 7.85 8.49
CA LYS A 194 14.27 8.70 9.09
C LYS A 194 14.89 9.65 8.07
N LYS A 195 15.14 9.19 6.84
CA LYS A 195 15.64 10.01 5.74
C LYS A 195 14.66 11.14 5.39
N ALA A 196 13.36 10.82 5.32
CA ALA A 196 12.32 11.79 5.04
C ALA A 196 12.27 12.91 6.09
N LEU A 197 12.30 12.55 7.38
CA LEU A 197 12.29 13.54 8.46
C LEU A 197 13.57 14.38 8.50
N LYS A 198 14.73 13.79 8.22
CA LYS A 198 15.99 14.53 8.09
C LYS A 198 15.91 15.57 6.98
N LEU A 199 15.40 15.18 5.83
CA LEU A 199 15.21 16.08 4.68
C LEU A 199 14.26 17.24 5.02
N LEU A 200 13.12 16.94 5.66
CA LEU A 200 12.13 17.97 6.04
C LEU A 200 12.60 18.91 7.15
N GLY A 201 13.57 18.49 7.95
CA GLY A 201 14.20 19.35 8.97
C GLY A 201 15.32 20.24 8.44
N GLY A 202 15.73 20.06 7.18
CA GLY A 202 16.76 20.85 6.51
C GLY A 202 16.18 21.91 5.57
N GLU A 203 17.06 22.54 4.83
CA GLU A 203 16.72 23.50 3.77
C GLU A 203 16.07 22.79 2.57
N CYS A 204 15.39 23.58 1.72
CA CYS A 204 14.82 23.08 0.48
C CYS A 204 15.93 22.55 -0.43
N PRO A 205 15.86 21.31 -0.95
CA PRO A 205 16.85 20.81 -1.90
C PRO A 205 16.95 21.66 -3.17
N ASP A 206 18.16 21.91 -3.66
CA ASP A 206 18.41 22.70 -4.88
C ASP A 206 18.05 21.95 -6.16
N GLU A 207 18.26 20.62 -6.18
CA GLU A 207 17.97 19.80 -7.35
C GLU A 207 16.47 19.81 -7.66
N SER A 208 16.10 20.33 -8.82
CA SER A 208 14.73 20.35 -9.32
C SER A 208 14.50 19.27 -10.38
N CYS A 209 13.25 18.84 -10.52
CA CYS A 209 12.78 18.06 -11.65
C CYS A 209 11.88 18.96 -12.53
N GLU A 210 11.46 18.45 -13.70
CA GLU A 210 10.56 19.14 -14.64
C GLU A 210 9.31 19.77 -13.99
N TRP A 211 8.81 19.15 -12.89
CA TRP A 211 7.63 19.63 -12.17
C TRP A 211 7.88 20.82 -11.26
N CYS A 212 9.04 20.87 -10.61
CA CYS A 212 9.32 21.87 -9.59
C CYS A 212 10.38 22.90 -9.99
N GLU A 213 10.84 22.88 -11.21
CA GLU A 213 11.70 23.92 -11.76
C GLU A 213 11.03 25.31 -11.65
N GLY A 214 11.76 26.27 -11.11
CA GLY A 214 11.25 27.62 -10.87
C GLY A 214 10.17 27.73 -9.78
N LYS A 215 9.95 26.69 -8.96
CA LYS A 215 9.00 26.69 -7.83
C LYS A 215 9.75 26.78 -6.50
N GLY A 216 9.24 27.62 -5.58
CA GLY A 216 9.78 27.80 -4.21
C GLY A 216 10.58 29.04 -4.00
#